data_2faee239adf5a3795b18d1f9a787bf3d
#
_entry.id   2faee239adf5a3795b18d1f9a787bf3d
#
_cell.length_a   1.000
_cell.length_b   1.000
_cell.length_c   1.000
_cell.angle_alpha   90.00
_cell.angle_beta   90.00
_cell.angle_gamma   90.00
#
_symmetry.space_group_name_H-M   'P 1'
#
loop_
_entity.id
_entity.type
_entity.pdbx_description
1 polymer ?
#
loop_
_entity_poly.entity_id
_entity_poly.type
_entity_poly.pdbx_seq_one_letter_code
_entity_poly.pdbx_strand_id
1 'polypeptide(L)'
;MIHLTETKAAVMTGAGVIGGMISQAFGGWDAALITLLIFMAIDYISGLIVAGVFHSSDKSETGALNSIACWQGLLKKGMTLVIVLVAARLDIVLGTAFVRDAVVIAYIVNETISIIEN
;
A
#
# COMPACT_ATOMS: atom_id res chain seq x y z
N MET A 1 25.31 7.27 -25.21
CA MET A 1 24.00 6.71 -25.65
C MET A 1 23.89 5.22 -25.38
N ILE A 2 24.93 4.42 -25.71
CA ILE A 2 24.92 2.97 -25.45
C ILE A 2 24.79 2.68 -23.97
N HIS A 3 25.53 3.38 -23.09
CA HIS A 3 25.43 3.20 -21.63
C HIS A 3 24.05 3.53 -21.08
N LEU A 4 23.42 4.57 -21.61
CA LEU A 4 22.06 4.95 -21.16
C LEU A 4 21.04 3.88 -21.53
N THR A 5 21.16 3.29 -22.73
CA THR A 5 20.29 2.21 -23.19
C THR A 5 20.48 0.94 -22.35
N GLU A 6 21.73 0.59 -22.05
CA GLU A 6 22.05 -0.57 -21.20
C GLU A 6 21.55 -0.37 -19.77
N THR A 7 21.74 0.82 -19.19
CA THR A 7 21.23 1.15 -17.87
C THR A 7 19.71 1.08 -17.82
N LYS A 8 19.06 1.64 -18.84
CA LYS A 8 17.59 1.60 -18.95
C LYS A 8 17.08 0.16 -19.03
N ALA A 9 17.73 -0.67 -19.86
CA ALA A 9 17.36 -2.08 -19.98
C ALA A 9 17.54 -2.84 -18.66
N ALA A 10 18.66 -2.59 -17.95
CA ALA A 10 18.93 -3.20 -16.66
C ALA A 10 17.89 -2.79 -15.59
N VAL A 11 17.53 -1.52 -15.55
CA VAL A 11 16.51 -1.02 -14.63
C VAL A 11 15.15 -1.63 -14.93
N MET A 12 14.75 -1.69 -16.19
CA MET A 12 13.48 -2.28 -16.62
C MET A 12 13.40 -3.77 -16.29
N THR A 13 14.47 -4.51 -16.54
CA THR A 13 14.54 -5.93 -16.23
C THR A 13 14.47 -6.17 -14.73
N GLY A 14 15.25 -5.41 -13.95
CA GLY A 14 15.22 -5.50 -12.48
C GLY A 14 13.85 -5.18 -11.92
N ALA A 15 13.22 -4.11 -12.39
CA ALA A 15 11.87 -3.73 -11.96
C ALA A 15 10.84 -4.80 -12.31
N GLY A 16 10.95 -5.40 -13.51
CA GLY A 16 10.05 -6.47 -13.92
C GLY A 16 10.19 -7.74 -13.08
N VAL A 17 11.42 -8.13 -12.77
CA VAL A 17 11.68 -9.30 -11.90
C VAL A 17 11.14 -9.05 -10.50
N ILE A 18 11.44 -7.92 -9.89
CA ILE A 18 10.96 -7.57 -8.55
C ILE A 18 9.43 -7.48 -8.54
N GLY A 19 8.83 -6.82 -9.53
CA GLY A 19 7.38 -6.71 -9.66
C GLY A 19 6.71 -8.07 -9.81
N GLY A 20 7.33 -8.97 -10.60
CA GLY A 20 6.83 -10.33 -10.76
C GLY A 20 6.92 -11.16 -9.48
N MET A 21 7.99 -11.02 -8.72
CA MET A 21 8.14 -11.69 -7.42
C MET A 21 7.10 -11.21 -6.42
N ILE A 22 6.89 -9.89 -6.35
CA ILE A 22 5.86 -9.31 -5.48
C ILE A 22 4.47 -9.79 -5.92
N SER A 23 4.19 -9.81 -7.22
CA SER A 23 2.93 -10.31 -7.75
C SER A 23 2.65 -11.73 -7.31
N GLN A 24 3.64 -12.63 -7.43
CA GLN A 24 3.49 -14.02 -7.00
C GLN A 24 3.22 -14.12 -5.50
N ALA A 25 3.94 -13.34 -4.70
CA ALA A 25 3.79 -13.37 -3.24
C ALA A 25 2.39 -12.95 -2.82
N PHE A 26 1.81 -11.93 -3.47
CA PHE A 26 0.48 -11.40 -3.15
C PHE A 26 -0.67 -12.06 -3.90
N GLY A 27 -0.40 -13.06 -4.72
CA GLY A 27 -1.44 -13.75 -5.50
C GLY A 27 -1.87 -13.04 -6.76
N GLY A 28 -1.04 -12.13 -7.27
CA GLY A 28 -1.25 -11.41 -8.51
C GLY A 28 -1.64 -9.96 -8.34
N TRP A 29 -1.41 -9.17 -9.39
CA TRP A 29 -1.82 -7.76 -9.46
C TRP A 29 -3.24 -7.69 -10.02
N ASP A 30 -4.24 -7.91 -9.18
CA ASP A 30 -5.63 -7.80 -9.59
C ASP A 30 -6.22 -6.43 -9.21
N ALA A 31 -7.46 -6.19 -9.66
CA ALA A 31 -8.14 -4.92 -9.41
C ALA A 31 -8.30 -4.62 -7.92
N ALA A 32 -8.56 -5.63 -7.11
CA ALA A 32 -8.75 -5.45 -5.67
C ALA A 32 -7.47 -4.97 -4.98
N LEU A 33 -6.32 -5.62 -5.26
CA LEU A 33 -5.04 -5.22 -4.68
C LEU A 33 -4.62 -3.84 -5.16
N ILE A 34 -4.77 -3.55 -6.45
CA ILE A 34 -4.44 -2.24 -7.01
C ILE A 34 -5.32 -1.16 -6.38
N THR A 35 -6.62 -1.41 -6.22
CA THR A 35 -7.54 -0.49 -5.57
C THR A 35 -7.12 -0.20 -4.13
N LEU A 36 -6.75 -1.23 -3.38
CA LEU A 36 -6.26 -1.07 -2.01
C LEU A 36 -5.02 -0.16 -1.98
N LEU A 37 -4.05 -0.40 -2.86
CA LEU A 37 -2.83 0.41 -2.91
C LEU A 37 -3.13 1.86 -3.27
N ILE A 38 -4.03 2.11 -4.23
CA ILE A 38 -4.45 3.46 -4.60
C ILE A 38 -5.12 4.16 -3.41
N PHE A 39 -6.03 3.48 -2.73
CA PHE A 39 -6.74 4.05 -1.57
C PHE A 39 -5.79 4.33 -0.42
N MET A 40 -4.81 3.45 -0.17
CA MET A 40 -3.78 3.68 0.84
C MET A 40 -2.96 4.94 0.51
N ALA A 41 -2.60 5.12 -0.76
CA ALA A 41 -1.88 6.31 -1.21
C ALA A 41 -2.71 7.58 -1.03
N ILE A 42 -3.99 7.54 -1.42
CA ILE A 42 -4.91 8.69 -1.27
C ILE A 42 -5.08 9.04 0.21
N ASP A 43 -5.30 8.04 1.06
CA ASP A 43 -5.46 8.25 2.49
C ASP A 43 -4.21 8.90 3.10
N TYR A 44 -3.02 8.38 2.76
CA TYR A 44 -1.76 8.91 3.27
C TYR A 44 -1.52 10.35 2.80
N ILE A 45 -1.70 10.62 1.51
CA ILE A 45 -1.52 11.95 0.93
C ILE A 45 -2.54 12.94 1.50
N SER A 46 -3.81 12.53 1.61
CA SER A 46 -4.86 13.37 2.21
C SER A 46 -4.53 13.72 3.66
N GLY A 47 -4.05 12.75 4.42
CA GLY A 47 -3.62 12.97 5.79
C GLY A 47 -2.45 13.96 5.89
N LEU A 48 -1.48 13.85 4.98
CA LEU A 48 -0.36 14.79 4.92
C LEU A 48 -0.84 16.22 4.59
N ILE A 49 -1.77 16.37 3.66
CA ILE A 49 -2.33 17.67 3.29
C ILE A 49 -3.08 18.28 4.49
N VAL A 50 -3.93 17.51 5.16
CA VAL A 50 -4.67 17.99 6.33
C VAL A 50 -3.72 18.41 7.44
N ALA A 51 -2.68 17.64 7.71
CA ALA A 51 -1.70 17.98 8.74
C ALA A 51 -0.81 19.16 8.33
N GLY A 52 -0.35 19.19 7.07
CA GLY A 52 0.59 20.21 6.61
C GLY A 52 -0.04 21.53 6.26
N VAL A 53 -1.27 21.54 5.74
CA VAL A 53 -1.97 22.76 5.29
C VAL A 53 -2.93 23.29 6.36
N PHE A 54 -3.73 22.39 6.93
CA PHE A 54 -4.80 22.77 7.86
C PHE A 54 -4.43 22.59 9.33
N HIS A 55 -3.33 21.90 9.64
CA HIS A 55 -2.90 21.59 11.01
C HIS A 55 -4.02 20.97 11.87
N SER A 56 -4.87 20.14 11.26
CA SER A 56 -6.06 19.59 11.92
C SER A 56 -6.15 18.07 11.84
N SER A 57 -5.00 17.38 11.68
CA SER A 57 -4.99 15.92 11.63
C SER A 57 -5.18 15.33 13.03
N ASP A 58 -6.17 14.43 13.17
CA ASP A 58 -6.38 13.68 14.39
C ASP A 58 -5.31 12.59 14.61
N LYS A 59 -4.49 12.35 13.58
CA LYS A 59 -3.44 11.31 13.60
C LYS A 59 -2.13 11.80 14.22
N SER A 60 -2.03 13.08 14.57
CA SER A 60 -0.88 13.63 15.27
C SER A 60 -1.31 14.39 16.52
N GLU A 61 -0.42 14.48 17.52
CA GLU A 61 -0.72 15.12 18.81
C GLU A 61 -1.02 16.63 18.66
N THR A 62 -0.34 17.30 17.74
CA THR A 62 -0.49 18.74 17.52
C THR A 62 -1.45 19.07 16.38
N GLY A 63 -1.98 18.06 15.68
CA GLY A 63 -2.74 18.24 14.46
C GLY A 63 -1.89 18.61 13.25
N ALA A 64 -0.61 18.93 13.45
CA ALA A 64 0.30 19.36 12.41
C ALA A 64 1.15 18.21 11.87
N LEU A 65 1.78 18.43 10.72
CA LEU A 65 2.70 17.48 10.11
C LEU A 65 3.95 17.33 10.99
N ASN A 66 4.27 16.09 11.35
CA ASN A 66 5.54 15.76 12.01
C ASN A 66 6.06 14.42 11.53
N SER A 67 7.38 14.21 11.65
CA SER A 67 8.03 13.00 11.13
C SER A 67 7.61 11.73 11.83
N ILE A 68 7.29 11.79 13.12
CA ILE A 68 6.86 10.62 13.90
C ILE A 68 5.50 10.14 13.40
N ALA A 69 4.55 11.05 13.26
CA ALA A 69 3.21 10.72 12.77
C ALA A 69 3.25 10.18 11.34
N CYS A 70 4.07 10.79 10.47
CA CYS A 70 4.25 10.32 9.10
C CYS A 70 4.82 8.89 9.05
N TRP A 71 5.84 8.63 9.87
CA TRP A 71 6.47 7.32 9.96
C TRP A 71 5.50 6.26 10.49
N GLN A 72 4.76 6.58 11.55
CA GLN A 72 3.76 5.68 12.11
C GLN A 72 2.66 5.35 11.11
N GLY A 73 2.20 6.32 10.34
CA GLY A 73 1.22 6.10 9.28
C GLY A 73 1.73 5.15 8.21
N LEU A 74 2.98 5.33 7.80
CA LEU A 74 3.61 4.47 6.81
C LEU A 74 3.79 3.04 7.34
N LEU A 75 4.19 2.88 8.60
CA LEU A 75 4.32 1.57 9.24
C LEU A 75 2.97 0.85 9.32
N LYS A 76 1.90 1.54 9.66
CA LYS A 76 0.55 0.94 9.69
C LYS A 76 0.15 0.41 8.31
N LYS A 77 0.42 1.15 7.26
CA LYS A 77 0.15 0.71 5.88
C LYS A 77 1.03 -0.48 5.48
N GLY A 78 2.28 -0.49 5.91
CA GLY A 78 3.17 -1.63 5.73
C GLY A 78 2.64 -2.88 6.42
N MET A 79 2.11 -2.75 7.63
CA MET A 79 1.51 -3.87 8.35
C MET A 79 0.25 -4.39 7.65
N THR A 80 -0.56 -3.51 7.07
CA THR A 80 -1.71 -3.91 6.26
C THR A 80 -1.27 -4.79 5.10
N LEU A 81 -0.21 -4.41 4.40
CA LEU A 81 0.33 -5.20 3.30
C LEU A 81 0.87 -6.55 3.77
N VAL A 82 1.50 -6.61 4.94
CA VAL A 82 1.95 -7.87 5.53
C VAL A 82 0.76 -8.80 5.79
N ILE A 83 -0.34 -8.28 6.32
CA ILE A 83 -1.54 -9.07 6.57
C ILE A 83 -2.15 -9.58 5.26
N VAL A 84 -2.18 -8.76 4.21
CA VAL A 84 -2.64 -9.18 2.88
C VAL A 84 -1.73 -10.29 2.34
N LEU A 85 -0.43 -10.16 2.52
CA LEU A 85 0.54 -11.19 2.11
C LEU A 85 0.28 -12.51 2.83
N VAL A 86 0.07 -12.47 4.14
CA VAL A 86 -0.25 -13.66 4.95
C VAL A 86 -1.53 -14.31 4.43
N ALA A 87 -2.56 -13.52 4.15
CA ALA A 87 -3.84 -14.02 3.63
C ALA A 87 -3.65 -14.70 2.25
N ALA A 88 -2.84 -14.11 1.38
CA ALA A 88 -2.53 -14.69 0.07
C ALA A 88 -1.80 -16.02 0.21
N ARG A 89 -0.88 -16.13 1.13
CA ARG A 89 -0.15 -17.38 1.39
C ARG A 89 -1.04 -18.44 2.00
N LEU A 90 -1.97 -18.05 2.88
CA LEU A 90 -2.94 -18.97 3.44
C LEU A 90 -3.83 -19.56 2.36
N ASP A 91 -4.29 -18.78 1.40
CA ASP A 91 -5.08 -19.26 0.27
C ASP A 91 -4.33 -20.35 -0.50
N ILE A 92 -3.04 -20.16 -0.74
CA ILE A 92 -2.22 -21.15 -1.44
C ILE A 92 -2.12 -22.44 -0.64
N VAL A 93 -1.86 -22.37 0.65
CA VAL A 93 -1.70 -23.53 1.53
C VAL A 93 -3.02 -24.30 1.69
N LEU A 94 -4.13 -23.57 1.85
CA LEU A 94 -5.46 -24.16 2.07
C LEU A 94 -6.15 -24.55 0.77
N GLY A 95 -5.63 -24.16 -0.38
CA GLY A 95 -6.27 -24.38 -1.67
C GLY A 95 -7.54 -23.58 -1.86
N THR A 96 -7.65 -22.42 -1.19
CA THR A 96 -8.80 -21.52 -1.27
C THR A 96 -8.46 -20.30 -2.10
N ALA A 97 -9.47 -19.45 -2.39
CA ALA A 97 -9.30 -18.23 -3.17
C ALA A 97 -10.00 -17.02 -2.54
N PHE A 98 -10.50 -17.13 -1.31
CA PHE A 98 -11.34 -16.09 -0.72
C PHE A 98 -10.72 -15.36 0.47
N VAL A 99 -9.70 -15.91 1.14
CA VAL A 99 -9.12 -15.32 2.35
C VAL A 99 -8.47 -13.98 2.01
N ARG A 100 -7.63 -13.97 0.97
CA ARG A 100 -6.97 -12.75 0.50
C ARG A 100 -7.99 -11.69 0.08
N ASP A 101 -8.98 -12.10 -0.72
CA ASP A 101 -9.99 -11.17 -1.23
C ASP A 101 -10.81 -10.57 -0.10
N ALA A 102 -11.20 -11.37 0.89
CA ALA A 102 -11.92 -10.87 2.06
C ALA A 102 -11.10 -9.85 2.84
N VAL A 103 -9.82 -10.12 3.06
CA VAL A 103 -8.92 -9.21 3.78
C VAL A 103 -8.71 -7.92 2.99
N VAL A 104 -8.48 -8.02 1.68
CA VAL A 104 -8.28 -6.84 0.82
C VAL A 104 -9.53 -5.96 0.83
N ILE A 105 -10.71 -6.54 0.68
CA ILE A 105 -11.98 -5.80 0.69
C ILE A 105 -12.19 -5.12 2.05
N ALA A 106 -11.93 -5.82 3.15
CA ALA A 106 -12.04 -5.24 4.48
C ALA A 106 -11.15 -4.01 4.64
N TYR A 107 -9.91 -4.08 4.16
CA TYR A 107 -9.00 -2.94 4.21
C TYR A 107 -9.37 -1.83 3.24
N ILE A 108 -9.94 -2.13 2.08
CA ILE A 108 -10.48 -1.11 1.17
C ILE A 108 -11.57 -0.29 1.88
N VAL A 109 -12.47 -0.96 2.58
CA VAL A 109 -13.51 -0.29 3.37
C VAL A 109 -12.87 0.57 4.46
N ASN A 110 -11.90 0.03 5.19
CA ASN A 110 -11.18 0.76 6.22
C ASN A 110 -10.49 2.02 5.67
N GLU A 111 -9.81 1.90 4.53
CA GLU A 111 -9.14 3.04 3.89
C GLU A 111 -10.16 4.08 3.39
N THR A 112 -11.30 3.64 2.88
CA THR A 112 -12.39 4.53 2.46
C THR A 112 -12.88 5.38 3.64
N ILE A 113 -13.09 4.76 4.79
CA ILE A 113 -13.50 5.46 6.01
C ILE A 113 -12.41 6.45 6.42
N SER A 114 -11.16 6.05 6.39
CA SER A 114 -10.04 6.91 6.76
C SER A 114 -9.90 8.11 5.82
N ILE A 115 -10.13 7.94 4.52
CA ILE A 115 -10.14 9.03 3.54
C ILE A 115 -11.26 10.02 3.85
N ILE A 116 -12.44 9.53 4.18
CA ILE A 116 -13.59 10.37 4.52
C ILE A 116 -13.30 11.16 5.81
N GLU A 117 -12.63 10.54 6.78
CA GLU A 117 -12.26 11.20 8.03
C GLU A 117 -11.20 12.30 7.84
N ASN A 118 -10.38 12.18 6.82
CA ASN A 118 -9.44 13.24 6.48
C ASN A 118 -10.17 14.42 5.82
#